data_b95ba539b29c20ef12bef0d5b31533aa
#
_entry.id   b95ba539b29c20ef12bef0d5b31533aa
#
_cell.length_a   1.000
_cell.length_b   1.000
_cell.length_c   1.000
_cell.angle_alpha   90.00
_cell.angle_beta   90.00
_cell.angle_gamma   90.00
#
_symmetry.space_group_name_H-M   'P 1'
#
loop_
_entity.id
_entity.type
_entity.pdbx_description
1 polymer ?
#
loop_
_entity_poly.entity_id
_entity_poly.type
_entity_poly.pdbx_seq_one_letter_code
_entity_poly.pdbx_strand_id
1 'polypeptide(L)'
;MELSKRLKAVAELVTPGQKIADLGTDHAYIPIWLVEEKRAVSAIAMDINQGPLAKAKENIELHGLSSYIETRLSDGMKKLCPNEADSVIIAGMGGGLVMKILEDVKEKPLGIREWILQPQSELRRVREYLLASGYQVIAEDMVLDEGKFYPMMKVIRGEKESYREEELCYGKLLLRQKHPVLELFLKKELTIKTGIYDSLSEDSKEGIRKRKEELKKEIGLIQEALKEYAL
;
A
#
# COMPACT_ATOMS: atom_id res chain seq x y z
N MET A 1 -16.95 -4.19 -14.66
CA MET A 1 -15.66 -4.97 -14.71
C MET A 1 -15.41 -5.62 -13.36
N GLU A 2 -14.86 -6.84 -13.31
CA GLU A 2 -14.50 -7.51 -12.04
C GLU A 2 -13.01 -7.27 -11.74
N LEU A 3 -12.71 -6.78 -10.55
CA LEU A 3 -11.34 -6.59 -10.06
C LEU A 3 -10.88 -7.82 -9.26
N SER A 4 -9.57 -8.08 -9.23
CA SER A 4 -8.99 -8.97 -8.22
C SER A 4 -9.29 -8.47 -6.80
N LYS A 5 -9.23 -9.37 -5.81
CA LYS A 5 -9.46 -8.97 -4.41
C LYS A 5 -8.53 -7.83 -3.98
N ARG A 6 -7.27 -7.89 -4.39
CA ARG A 6 -6.27 -6.85 -4.12
C ARG A 6 -6.67 -5.49 -4.69
N LEU A 7 -6.97 -5.43 -6.00
CA LEU A 7 -7.31 -4.16 -6.66
C LEU A 7 -8.62 -3.59 -6.14
N LYS A 8 -9.59 -4.44 -5.83
CA LYS A 8 -10.87 -4.04 -5.26
C LYS A 8 -10.69 -3.41 -3.88
N ALA A 9 -9.91 -4.04 -2.99
CA ALA A 9 -9.64 -3.50 -1.66
C ALA A 9 -8.90 -2.15 -1.72
N VAL A 10 -7.93 -1.99 -2.64
CA VAL A 10 -7.28 -0.69 -2.89
C VAL A 10 -8.32 0.36 -3.33
N ALA A 11 -9.18 0.03 -4.29
CA ALA A 11 -10.20 0.94 -4.79
C ALA A 11 -11.23 1.32 -3.70
N GLU A 12 -11.62 0.38 -2.83
CA GLU A 12 -12.57 0.60 -1.75
C GLU A 12 -12.07 1.57 -0.68
N LEU A 13 -10.76 1.74 -0.50
CA LEU A 13 -10.18 2.75 0.39
C LEU A 13 -10.34 4.19 -0.12
N VAL A 14 -10.57 4.40 -1.42
CA VAL A 14 -10.79 5.74 -1.98
C VAL A 14 -12.08 6.36 -1.44
N THR A 15 -12.00 7.60 -0.97
CA THR A 15 -13.21 8.35 -0.56
C THR A 15 -14.10 8.60 -1.78
N PRO A 16 -15.39 8.22 -1.73
CA PRO A 16 -16.29 8.45 -2.85
C PRO A 16 -16.44 9.92 -3.25
N GLY A 17 -16.65 10.16 -4.56
CA GLY A 17 -16.89 11.49 -5.11
C GLY A 17 -15.64 12.32 -5.37
N GLN A 18 -14.45 11.71 -5.30
CA GLN A 18 -13.19 12.40 -5.56
C GLN A 18 -12.72 12.26 -7.01
N LYS A 19 -11.84 13.18 -7.43
CA LYS A 19 -10.98 13.02 -8.60
C LYS A 19 -9.77 12.20 -8.20
N ILE A 20 -9.39 11.22 -8.99
CA ILE A 20 -8.28 10.34 -8.65
C ILE A 20 -7.11 10.44 -9.64
N ALA A 21 -5.90 10.20 -9.15
CA ALA A 21 -4.73 9.88 -9.98
C ALA A 21 -4.21 8.50 -9.57
N ASP A 22 -4.08 7.60 -10.54
CA ASP A 22 -3.56 6.24 -10.36
C ASP A 22 -2.16 6.15 -10.94
N LEU A 23 -1.15 5.98 -10.09
CA LEU A 23 0.26 5.98 -10.47
C LEU A 23 0.78 4.55 -10.69
N GLY A 24 1.43 4.33 -11.82
CA GLY A 24 1.82 3.00 -12.25
C GLY A 24 0.60 2.19 -12.64
N THR A 25 -0.32 2.83 -13.35
CA THR A 25 -1.56 2.22 -13.77
C THR A 25 -1.28 1.04 -14.68
N ASP A 26 -1.77 -0.12 -14.31
CA ASP A 26 -1.74 -1.31 -15.16
C ASP A 26 -3.14 -1.51 -15.74
N HIS A 27 -3.28 -1.32 -17.04
CA HIS A 27 -4.55 -1.45 -17.77
C HIS A 27 -5.70 -0.53 -17.32
N ALA A 28 -5.47 0.44 -16.45
CA ALA A 28 -6.45 1.35 -15.85
C ALA A 28 -7.62 0.66 -15.11
N TYR A 29 -7.42 -0.55 -14.58
CA TYR A 29 -8.49 -1.31 -13.93
C TYR A 29 -9.12 -0.58 -12.73
N ILE A 30 -8.31 0.00 -11.84
CA ILE A 30 -8.82 0.76 -10.69
C ILE A 30 -9.57 2.02 -11.14
N PRO A 31 -9.00 2.89 -12.00
CA PRO A 31 -9.70 4.04 -12.57
C PRO A 31 -11.05 3.70 -13.20
N ILE A 32 -11.09 2.68 -14.06
CA ILE A 32 -12.32 2.25 -14.75
C ILE A 32 -13.37 1.82 -13.73
N TRP A 33 -13.01 0.92 -12.80
CA TRP A 33 -13.94 0.44 -11.78
C TRP A 33 -14.50 1.57 -10.92
N LEU A 34 -13.65 2.49 -10.45
CA LEU A 34 -14.09 3.61 -9.61
C LEU A 34 -15.05 4.56 -10.33
N VAL A 35 -14.86 4.79 -11.63
CA VAL A 35 -15.75 5.64 -12.42
C VAL A 35 -17.06 4.92 -12.76
N GLU A 36 -17.01 3.63 -13.15
CA GLU A 36 -18.20 2.81 -13.40
C GLU A 36 -19.12 2.71 -12.18
N GLU A 37 -18.52 2.47 -10.99
CA GLU A 37 -19.24 2.40 -9.72
C GLU A 37 -19.65 3.79 -9.16
N LYS A 38 -19.40 4.86 -9.93
CA LYS A 38 -19.69 6.25 -9.53
C LYS A 38 -19.02 6.64 -8.21
N ARG A 39 -17.90 6.00 -7.89
CA ARG A 39 -17.09 6.30 -6.71
C ARG A 39 -16.05 7.40 -6.99
N ALA A 40 -15.65 7.58 -8.24
CA ALA A 40 -14.82 8.70 -8.68
C ALA A 40 -15.55 9.53 -9.74
N VAL A 41 -15.38 10.86 -9.71
CA VAL A 41 -15.95 11.76 -10.73
C VAL A 41 -15.12 11.78 -12.01
N SER A 42 -13.81 11.59 -11.89
CA SER A 42 -12.86 11.47 -12.99
C SER A 42 -11.56 10.83 -12.51
N ALA A 43 -10.73 10.40 -13.45
CA ALA A 43 -9.45 9.79 -13.14
C ALA A 43 -8.35 10.21 -14.12
N ILE A 44 -7.10 10.18 -13.65
CA ILE A 44 -5.89 10.28 -14.46
C ILE A 44 -5.11 8.99 -14.24
N ALA A 45 -5.03 8.16 -15.28
CA ALA A 45 -4.25 6.93 -15.29
C ALA A 45 -2.83 7.26 -15.76
N MET A 46 -1.85 7.12 -14.85
CA MET A 46 -0.47 7.58 -15.08
C MET A 46 0.51 6.41 -15.05
N ASP A 47 1.45 6.39 -15.98
CA ASP A 47 2.58 5.46 -15.98
C ASP A 47 3.82 6.12 -16.60
N ILE A 48 4.99 5.60 -16.27
CA ILE A 48 6.26 6.03 -16.86
C ILE A 48 6.49 5.38 -18.25
N ASN A 49 5.81 4.28 -18.53
CA ASN A 49 5.96 3.50 -19.76
C ASN A 49 4.76 3.68 -20.69
N GLN A 50 5.04 3.80 -22.00
CA GLN A 50 3.99 3.93 -23.01
C GLN A 50 3.16 2.65 -23.20
N GLY A 51 3.76 1.46 -23.03
CA GLY A 51 3.08 0.18 -23.22
C GLY A 51 1.85 -0.02 -22.32
N PRO A 52 2.00 0.08 -20.98
CA PRO A 52 0.87 0.06 -20.06
C PRO A 52 -0.19 1.13 -20.35
N LEU A 53 0.23 2.34 -20.70
CA LEU A 53 -0.71 3.43 -21.03
C LEU A 53 -1.50 3.17 -22.32
N ALA A 54 -0.89 2.54 -23.34
CA ALA A 54 -1.62 2.16 -24.56
C ALA A 54 -2.74 1.18 -24.23
N LYS A 55 -2.45 0.15 -23.43
CA LYS A 55 -3.45 -0.81 -22.96
C LYS A 55 -4.51 -0.18 -22.06
N ALA A 56 -4.09 0.73 -21.17
CA ALA A 56 -5.02 1.50 -20.36
C ALA A 56 -6.00 2.29 -21.25
N LYS A 57 -5.50 2.96 -22.27
CA LYS A 57 -6.31 3.72 -23.23
C LYS A 57 -7.32 2.84 -23.96
N GLU A 58 -6.88 1.70 -24.48
CA GLU A 58 -7.77 0.73 -25.15
C GLU A 58 -8.90 0.27 -24.21
N ASN A 59 -8.57 -0.07 -22.96
CA ASN A 59 -9.58 -0.48 -21.98
C ASN A 59 -10.56 0.65 -21.65
N ILE A 60 -10.07 1.88 -21.45
CA ILE A 60 -10.91 3.06 -21.19
C ILE A 60 -11.89 3.29 -22.36
N GLU A 61 -11.42 3.17 -23.59
CA GLU A 61 -12.25 3.29 -24.81
C GLU A 61 -13.31 2.19 -24.88
N LEU A 62 -12.92 0.92 -24.61
CA LEU A 62 -13.83 -0.23 -24.60
C LEU A 62 -14.96 -0.08 -23.57
N HIS A 63 -14.68 0.57 -22.45
CA HIS A 63 -15.67 0.86 -21.39
C HIS A 63 -16.45 2.18 -21.64
N GLY A 64 -16.15 2.92 -22.71
CA GLY A 64 -16.83 4.19 -23.04
C GLY A 64 -16.52 5.33 -22.05
N LEU A 65 -15.37 5.27 -21.37
CA LEU A 65 -15.02 6.19 -20.29
C LEU A 65 -13.98 7.27 -20.69
N SER A 66 -13.71 7.47 -21.97
CA SER A 66 -12.70 8.42 -22.47
C SER A 66 -12.99 9.89 -22.10
N SER A 67 -14.22 10.25 -21.75
CA SER A 67 -14.58 11.57 -21.23
C SER A 67 -14.36 11.74 -19.72
N TYR A 68 -14.10 10.67 -19.00
CA TYR A 68 -13.92 10.65 -17.54
C TYR A 68 -12.51 10.27 -17.10
N ILE A 69 -11.77 9.54 -17.96
CA ILE A 69 -10.44 9.00 -17.61
C ILE A 69 -9.43 9.44 -18.66
N GLU A 70 -8.43 10.20 -18.24
CA GLU A 70 -7.28 10.60 -19.05
C GLU A 70 -6.12 9.62 -18.82
N THR A 71 -5.34 9.32 -19.87
CA THR A 71 -4.05 8.62 -19.75
C THR A 71 -2.91 9.61 -19.85
N ARG A 72 -1.91 9.52 -18.97
CA ARG A 72 -0.81 10.50 -18.92
C ARG A 72 0.55 9.82 -18.69
N LEU A 73 1.48 10.01 -19.64
CA LEU A 73 2.86 9.55 -19.49
C LEU A 73 3.60 10.43 -18.48
N SER A 74 4.01 9.88 -17.33
CA SER A 74 4.63 10.64 -16.25
C SER A 74 5.54 9.77 -15.38
N ASP A 75 6.67 10.29 -14.97
CA ASP A 75 7.51 9.70 -13.93
C ASP A 75 6.95 10.13 -12.55
N GLY A 76 6.23 9.24 -11.90
CA GLY A 76 5.48 9.55 -10.68
C GLY A 76 4.48 10.69 -10.93
N MET A 77 4.46 11.67 -10.02
CA MET A 77 3.54 12.82 -10.06
C MET A 77 4.10 14.05 -10.77
N LYS A 78 5.17 13.93 -11.56
CA LYS A 78 5.85 15.09 -12.18
C LYS A 78 4.95 15.91 -13.10
N LYS A 79 3.98 15.26 -13.74
CA LYS A 79 3.03 15.90 -14.67
C LYS A 79 1.63 16.08 -14.08
N LEU A 80 1.45 15.84 -12.79
CA LEU A 80 0.20 16.17 -12.11
C LEU A 80 0.21 17.65 -11.73
N CYS A 81 -0.82 18.38 -12.16
CA CYS A 81 -1.00 19.78 -11.84
C CYS A 81 -1.82 19.97 -10.56
N PRO A 82 -1.75 21.15 -9.92
CA PRO A 82 -2.56 21.47 -8.75
C PRO A 82 -4.08 21.28 -8.99
N ASN A 83 -4.75 20.64 -8.03
CA ASN A 83 -6.20 20.40 -8.01
C ASN A 83 -6.74 19.51 -9.16
N GLU A 84 -5.89 18.78 -9.86
CA GLU A 84 -6.33 17.79 -10.84
C GLU A 84 -6.83 16.49 -10.17
N ALA A 85 -6.29 16.14 -8.99
CA ALA A 85 -6.72 14.99 -8.21
C ALA A 85 -6.88 15.36 -6.74
N ASP A 86 -7.86 14.77 -6.09
CA ASP A 86 -8.08 14.83 -4.64
C ASP A 86 -7.45 13.62 -3.93
N SER A 87 -7.46 12.47 -4.61
CA SER A 87 -6.93 11.19 -4.12
C SER A 87 -5.88 10.63 -5.07
N VAL A 88 -4.76 10.17 -4.53
CA VAL A 88 -3.69 9.53 -5.30
C VAL A 88 -3.55 8.09 -4.88
N ILE A 89 -3.53 7.18 -5.85
CA ILE A 89 -3.35 5.75 -5.66
C ILE A 89 -1.93 5.37 -6.08
N ILE A 90 -1.21 4.68 -5.20
CA ILE A 90 0.13 4.11 -5.47
C ILE A 90 0.08 2.65 -5.03
N ALA A 91 -0.25 1.75 -5.95
CA ALA A 91 -0.42 0.34 -5.66
C ALA A 91 0.56 -0.53 -6.46
N GLY A 92 1.03 -1.63 -5.83
CA GLY A 92 1.90 -2.59 -6.52
C GLY A 92 3.36 -2.18 -6.65
N MET A 93 3.79 -1.11 -5.99
CA MET A 93 5.16 -0.58 -6.03
C MET A 93 5.97 -1.01 -4.79
N GLY A 94 7.31 -1.08 -4.93
CA GLY A 94 8.18 -1.25 -3.77
C GLY A 94 8.15 -0.04 -2.83
N GLY A 95 8.32 -0.28 -1.52
CA GLY A 95 8.24 0.78 -0.52
C GLY A 95 9.21 1.93 -0.74
N GLY A 96 10.42 1.64 -1.21
CA GLY A 96 11.41 2.67 -1.55
C GLY A 96 10.91 3.63 -2.63
N LEU A 97 10.21 3.12 -3.65
CA LEU A 97 9.63 3.95 -4.71
C LEU A 97 8.44 4.77 -4.21
N VAL A 98 7.59 4.17 -3.38
CA VAL A 98 6.47 4.88 -2.73
C VAL A 98 6.98 6.08 -1.94
N MET A 99 7.99 5.88 -1.07
CA MET A 99 8.60 6.96 -0.28
C MET A 99 9.20 8.05 -1.16
N LYS A 100 9.90 7.66 -2.24
CA LYS A 100 10.48 8.62 -3.19
C LYS A 100 9.40 9.47 -3.86
N ILE A 101 8.31 8.88 -4.34
CA ILE A 101 7.21 9.62 -4.97
C ILE A 101 6.59 10.62 -3.99
N LEU A 102 6.39 10.23 -2.73
CA LEU A 102 5.84 11.13 -1.70
C LEU A 102 6.82 12.27 -1.37
N GLU A 103 8.13 12.01 -1.31
CA GLU A 103 9.14 13.04 -1.05
C GLU A 103 9.26 14.03 -2.22
N ASP A 104 9.20 13.57 -3.46
CA ASP A 104 9.27 14.40 -4.67
C ASP A 104 8.14 15.46 -4.75
N VAL A 105 7.04 15.24 -4.02
CA VAL A 105 5.87 16.14 -4.02
C VAL A 105 5.55 16.77 -2.67
N LYS A 106 6.37 16.52 -1.65
CA LYS A 106 6.14 16.95 -0.27
C LYS A 106 5.83 18.45 -0.12
N GLU A 107 6.57 19.28 -0.85
CA GLU A 107 6.45 20.73 -0.82
C GLU A 107 5.59 21.31 -1.97
N LYS A 108 5.00 20.43 -2.81
CA LYS A 108 4.19 20.88 -3.94
C LYS A 108 2.74 21.09 -3.51
N PRO A 109 2.13 22.23 -3.82
CA PRO A 109 0.73 22.51 -3.47
C PRO A 109 -0.23 21.84 -4.46
N LEU A 110 -0.20 20.51 -4.54
CA LEU A 110 -1.02 19.75 -5.50
C LEU A 110 -2.51 19.66 -5.11
N GLY A 111 -2.85 19.97 -3.86
CA GLY A 111 -4.23 19.90 -3.37
C GLY A 111 -4.70 18.48 -3.03
N ILE A 112 -3.78 17.51 -2.95
CA ILE A 112 -4.10 16.11 -2.63
C ILE A 112 -4.57 16.02 -1.17
N ARG A 113 -5.73 15.41 -0.99
CA ARG A 113 -6.38 15.22 0.33
C ARG A 113 -6.02 13.88 0.96
N GLU A 114 -5.86 12.84 0.12
CA GLU A 114 -5.57 11.48 0.58
C GLU A 114 -4.67 10.72 -0.39
N TRP A 115 -3.93 9.75 0.15
CA TRP A 115 -3.14 8.79 -0.62
C TRP A 115 -3.58 7.38 -0.23
N ILE A 116 -3.77 6.52 -1.22
CA ILE A 116 -4.03 5.11 -1.06
C ILE A 116 -2.75 4.38 -1.45
N LEU A 117 -2.08 3.80 -0.47
CA LEU A 117 -0.77 3.19 -0.64
C LEU A 117 -0.86 1.68 -0.47
N GLN A 118 -0.39 0.93 -1.45
CA GLN A 118 -0.22 -0.52 -1.34
C GLN A 118 1.23 -0.89 -1.69
N PRO A 119 2.20 -0.65 -0.76
CA PRO A 119 3.59 -1.03 -0.95
C PRO A 119 3.76 -2.54 -0.86
N GLN A 120 4.59 -3.12 -1.76
CA GLN A 120 4.86 -4.56 -1.77
C GLN A 120 6.09 -4.97 -0.94
N SER A 121 6.83 -4.00 -0.43
CA SER A 121 8.03 -4.23 0.38
C SER A 121 8.25 -3.09 1.36
N GLU A 122 9.16 -3.28 2.31
CA GLU A 122 9.65 -2.25 3.24
C GLU A 122 8.55 -1.55 4.06
N LEU A 123 7.46 -2.25 4.39
CA LEU A 123 6.27 -1.70 5.05
C LEU A 123 6.59 -0.90 6.32
N ARG A 124 7.50 -1.43 7.16
CA ARG A 124 7.99 -0.73 8.35
C ARG A 124 8.59 0.63 7.99
N ARG A 125 9.51 0.66 7.03
CA ARG A 125 10.17 1.91 6.58
C ARG A 125 9.19 2.91 5.98
N VAL A 126 8.19 2.40 5.24
CA VAL A 126 7.11 3.26 4.70
C VAL A 126 6.35 3.92 5.85
N ARG A 127 5.94 3.18 6.89
CA ARG A 127 5.24 3.77 8.05
C ARG A 127 6.12 4.73 8.82
N GLU A 128 7.39 4.41 9.07
CA GLU A 128 8.36 5.32 9.69
C GLU A 128 8.48 6.64 8.90
N TYR A 129 8.61 6.54 7.58
CA TYR A 129 8.66 7.70 6.69
C TYR A 129 7.39 8.55 6.77
N LEU A 130 6.22 7.93 6.70
CA LEU A 130 4.93 8.61 6.79
C LEU A 130 4.81 9.43 8.09
N LEU A 131 5.11 8.80 9.23
CA LEU A 131 5.09 9.46 10.55
C LEU A 131 6.09 10.62 10.63
N ALA A 132 7.32 10.42 10.13
CA ALA A 132 8.35 11.46 10.13
C ALA A 132 8.00 12.63 9.20
N SER A 133 7.23 12.38 8.13
CA SER A 133 6.88 13.35 7.10
C SER A 133 5.53 14.05 7.32
N GLY A 134 4.89 13.87 8.50
CA GLY A 134 3.61 14.52 8.84
C GLY A 134 2.41 13.93 8.10
N TYR A 135 2.45 12.63 7.82
CA TYR A 135 1.30 11.87 7.37
C TYR A 135 0.69 11.09 8.51
N GLN A 136 -0.62 10.91 8.47
CA GLN A 136 -1.39 10.09 9.39
C GLN A 136 -2.06 8.96 8.63
N VAL A 137 -1.94 7.72 9.11
CA VAL A 137 -2.66 6.56 8.58
C VAL A 137 -4.06 6.55 9.20
N ILE A 138 -5.08 6.74 8.38
CA ILE A 138 -6.48 6.83 8.84
C ILE A 138 -7.32 5.58 8.55
N ALA A 139 -6.85 4.71 7.67
CA ALA A 139 -7.41 3.38 7.44
C ALA A 139 -6.32 2.42 6.99
N GLU A 140 -6.45 1.16 7.35
CA GLU A 140 -5.64 0.06 6.86
C GLU A 140 -6.54 -1.12 6.51
N ASP A 141 -6.16 -1.86 5.48
CA ASP A 141 -6.78 -3.12 5.12
C ASP A 141 -5.71 -4.13 4.70
N MET A 142 -6.05 -5.40 4.71
CA MET A 142 -5.16 -6.47 4.29
C MET A 142 -5.97 -7.59 3.63
N VAL A 143 -5.58 -7.99 2.44
CA VAL A 143 -6.25 -9.09 1.73
C VAL A 143 -5.28 -10.22 1.44
N LEU A 144 -5.83 -11.44 1.39
CA LEU A 144 -5.17 -12.62 0.86
C LEU A 144 -5.73 -12.87 -0.55
N ASP A 145 -4.87 -12.67 -1.55
CA ASP A 145 -5.20 -12.84 -2.96
C ASP A 145 -4.13 -13.73 -3.62
N GLU A 146 -4.55 -14.79 -4.29
CA GLU A 146 -3.66 -15.78 -4.94
C GLU A 146 -2.51 -16.29 -4.04
N GLY A 147 -2.80 -16.50 -2.75
CA GLY A 147 -1.84 -17.02 -1.76
C GLY A 147 -0.84 -16.00 -1.21
N LYS A 148 -0.93 -14.74 -1.64
CA LYS A 148 -0.10 -13.62 -1.16
C LYS A 148 -0.90 -12.64 -0.31
N PHE A 149 -0.24 -12.09 0.69
CA PHE A 149 -0.81 -11.09 1.59
C PHE A 149 -0.48 -9.68 1.09
N TYR A 150 -1.49 -8.83 1.01
CA TYR A 150 -1.38 -7.48 0.50
C TYR A 150 -1.91 -6.48 1.52
N PRO A 151 -1.06 -5.94 2.40
CA PRO A 151 -1.43 -4.82 3.26
C PRO A 151 -1.53 -3.53 2.44
N MET A 152 -2.45 -2.68 2.83
CA MET A 152 -2.66 -1.37 2.23
C MET A 152 -3.09 -0.36 3.26
N MET A 153 -2.91 0.91 2.95
CA MET A 153 -3.20 2.00 3.87
C MET A 153 -3.70 3.23 3.15
N LYS A 154 -4.60 3.93 3.81
CA LYS A 154 -5.05 5.26 3.44
C LYS A 154 -4.41 6.27 4.37
N VAL A 155 -3.78 7.28 3.80
CA VAL A 155 -3.08 8.31 4.57
C VAL A 155 -3.52 9.71 4.15
N ILE A 156 -3.47 10.63 5.11
CA ILE A 156 -3.72 12.06 4.90
C ILE A 156 -2.56 12.87 5.52
N ARG A 157 -2.49 14.15 5.25
CA ARG A 157 -1.69 15.05 6.08
C ARG A 157 -2.36 15.16 7.44
N GLY A 158 -1.58 15.03 8.51
CA GLY A 158 -2.13 15.00 9.87
C GLY A 158 -1.09 15.21 10.95
N GLU A 159 -1.52 15.07 12.20
CA GLU A 159 -0.67 15.22 13.37
C GLU A 159 0.31 14.06 13.52
N LYS A 160 1.41 14.34 14.25
CA LYS A 160 2.40 13.30 14.58
C LYS A 160 1.78 12.28 15.53
N GLU A 161 1.90 11.04 15.15
CA GLU A 161 1.57 9.89 15.98
C GLU A 161 2.82 9.11 16.38
N SER A 162 2.76 8.38 17.50
CA SER A 162 3.76 7.38 17.86
C SER A 162 3.21 5.97 17.62
N TYR A 163 4.07 5.10 17.12
CA TYR A 163 3.75 3.69 16.90
C TYR A 163 4.71 2.83 17.71
N ARG A 164 4.20 1.74 18.27
CA ARG A 164 5.00 0.66 18.83
C ARG A 164 5.71 -0.11 17.70
N GLU A 165 6.73 -0.88 18.01
CA GLU A 165 7.51 -1.62 17.01
C GLU A 165 6.65 -2.58 16.18
N GLU A 166 5.75 -3.33 16.82
CA GLU A 166 4.81 -4.22 16.14
C GLU A 166 3.79 -3.45 15.28
N GLU A 167 3.38 -2.24 15.70
CA GLU A 167 2.49 -1.38 14.91
C GLU A 167 3.19 -0.86 13.65
N LEU A 168 4.50 -0.55 13.72
CA LEU A 168 5.30 -0.20 12.54
C LEU A 168 5.42 -1.38 11.57
N CYS A 169 5.62 -2.60 12.09
CA CYS A 169 5.77 -3.78 11.27
C CYS A 169 4.46 -4.23 10.62
N TYR A 170 3.37 -4.25 11.38
CA TYR A 170 2.15 -4.96 10.99
C TYR A 170 0.93 -4.05 10.76
N GLY A 171 0.99 -2.78 11.18
CA GLY A 171 -0.09 -1.81 11.02
C GLY A 171 -0.90 -1.60 12.30
N LYS A 172 -0.93 -0.34 12.77
CA LYS A 172 -1.60 0.05 14.00
C LYS A 172 -3.10 -0.21 13.97
N LEU A 173 -3.74 0.14 12.85
CA LEU A 173 -5.20 -0.02 12.71
C LEU A 173 -5.57 -1.47 12.45
N LEU A 174 -4.78 -2.22 11.68
CA LEU A 174 -4.97 -3.65 11.47
C LEU A 174 -4.93 -4.43 12.81
N LEU A 175 -3.95 -4.12 13.67
CA LEU A 175 -3.84 -4.73 15.01
C LEU A 175 -5.03 -4.37 15.90
N ARG A 176 -5.36 -3.08 16.02
CA ARG A 176 -6.47 -2.59 16.84
C ARG A 176 -7.83 -3.16 16.44
N GLN A 177 -8.04 -3.36 15.13
CA GLN A 177 -9.27 -3.93 14.58
C GLN A 177 -9.28 -5.46 14.64
N LYS A 178 -8.19 -6.08 15.11
CA LYS A 178 -8.01 -7.54 15.11
C LYS A 178 -8.29 -8.14 13.73
N HIS A 179 -7.68 -7.53 12.70
CA HIS A 179 -7.97 -7.84 11.31
C HIS A 179 -7.70 -9.33 11.01
N PRO A 180 -8.68 -10.10 10.52
CA PRO A 180 -8.56 -11.57 10.44
C PRO A 180 -7.49 -12.04 9.46
N VAL A 181 -7.25 -11.30 8.37
CA VAL A 181 -6.19 -11.66 7.41
C VAL A 181 -4.80 -11.37 7.99
N LEU A 182 -4.65 -10.35 8.84
CA LEU A 182 -3.40 -10.11 9.54
C LEU A 182 -3.13 -11.22 10.56
N GLU A 183 -4.13 -11.70 11.30
CA GLU A 183 -3.98 -12.83 12.21
C GLU A 183 -3.45 -14.08 11.48
N LEU A 184 -4.06 -14.39 10.33
CA LEU A 184 -3.62 -15.50 9.49
C LEU A 184 -2.18 -15.34 9.03
N PHE A 185 -1.80 -14.14 8.61
CA PHE A 185 -0.44 -13.80 8.22
C PHE A 185 0.54 -14.00 9.38
N LEU A 186 0.24 -13.44 10.56
CA LEU A 186 1.09 -13.53 11.74
C LEU A 186 1.33 -14.98 12.19
N LYS A 187 0.27 -15.80 12.23
CA LYS A 187 0.37 -17.23 12.55
C LYS A 187 1.23 -18.00 11.56
N LYS A 188 1.07 -17.72 10.27
CA LYS A 188 1.90 -18.32 9.20
C LYS A 188 3.37 -17.92 9.35
N GLU A 189 3.65 -16.63 9.51
CA GLU A 189 5.02 -16.12 9.70
C GLU A 189 5.68 -16.66 10.97
N LEU A 190 4.93 -16.75 12.06
CA LEU A 190 5.43 -17.35 13.31
C LEU A 190 5.90 -18.78 13.09
N THR A 191 5.07 -19.60 12.46
CA THR A 191 5.40 -21.01 12.16
C THR A 191 6.66 -21.11 11.29
N ILE A 192 6.74 -20.33 10.22
CA ILE A 192 7.88 -20.34 9.30
C ILE A 192 9.16 -19.92 10.03
N LYS A 193 9.11 -18.78 10.74
CA LYS A 193 10.31 -18.22 11.39
C LYS A 193 10.80 -19.08 12.55
N THR A 194 9.89 -19.68 13.33
CA THR A 194 10.25 -20.64 14.38
C THR A 194 10.92 -21.88 13.78
N GLY A 195 10.35 -22.45 12.72
CA GLY A 195 10.95 -23.59 12.04
C GLY A 195 12.35 -23.29 11.48
N ILE A 196 12.57 -22.09 10.92
CA ILE A 196 13.92 -21.66 10.49
C ILE A 196 14.84 -21.51 11.70
N TYR A 197 14.39 -20.86 12.77
CA TYR A 197 15.19 -20.65 13.99
C TYR A 197 15.65 -21.98 14.60
N ASP A 198 14.75 -22.96 14.70
CA ASP A 198 15.04 -24.28 15.27
C ASP A 198 15.99 -25.12 14.39
N SER A 199 15.97 -24.90 13.06
CA SER A 199 16.85 -25.57 12.11
C SER A 199 18.29 -25.07 12.13
N LEU A 200 18.56 -23.89 12.69
CA LEU A 200 19.90 -23.30 12.76
C LEU A 200 20.71 -23.91 13.92
N SER A 201 21.87 -24.52 13.62
CA SER A 201 22.73 -25.12 14.64
C SER A 201 23.36 -24.11 15.59
N GLU A 202 23.70 -24.54 16.83
CA GLU A 202 24.34 -23.67 17.83
C GLU A 202 25.82 -23.40 17.55
N ASP A 203 26.51 -24.34 16.90
CA ASP A 203 27.97 -24.28 16.58
C ASP A 203 28.29 -23.44 15.34
N SER A 204 27.57 -22.38 15.12
CA SER A 204 27.57 -21.74 13.83
C SER A 204 28.46 -20.51 13.74
N LYS A 205 29.00 -20.31 12.53
CA LYS A 205 29.73 -19.12 12.08
C LYS A 205 28.97 -17.83 12.46
N GLU A 206 29.69 -16.73 12.68
CA GLU A 206 29.13 -15.42 13.09
C GLU A 206 27.87 -14.99 12.34
N GLY A 207 27.78 -15.27 11.03
CA GLY A 207 26.58 -14.98 10.22
C GLY A 207 25.32 -15.73 10.65
N ILE A 208 25.46 -16.98 11.14
CA ILE A 208 24.31 -17.77 11.60
C ILE A 208 23.85 -17.26 12.98
N ARG A 209 24.78 -16.89 13.86
CA ARG A 209 24.44 -16.26 15.15
C ARG A 209 23.67 -14.97 14.94
N LYS A 210 24.15 -14.10 14.05
CA LYS A 210 23.45 -12.86 13.69
C LYS A 210 22.04 -13.15 13.16
N ARG A 211 21.90 -14.14 12.26
CA ARG A 211 20.59 -14.52 11.73
C ARG A 211 19.65 -15.08 12.80
N LYS A 212 20.16 -15.85 13.77
CA LYS A 212 19.37 -16.31 14.92
C LYS A 212 18.85 -15.15 15.78
N GLU A 213 19.69 -14.17 16.05
CA GLU A 213 19.29 -12.98 16.80
C GLU A 213 18.21 -12.14 16.07
N GLU A 214 18.36 -11.99 14.74
CA GLU A 214 17.36 -11.33 13.91
C GLU A 214 16.02 -12.08 13.97
N LEU A 215 16.03 -13.40 13.77
CA LEU A 215 14.82 -14.23 13.85
C LEU A 215 14.17 -14.17 15.22
N LYS A 216 14.96 -14.19 16.30
CA LYS A 216 14.44 -14.06 17.67
C LYS A 216 13.68 -12.73 17.88
N LYS A 217 14.22 -11.63 17.34
CA LYS A 217 13.54 -10.33 17.38
C LYS A 217 12.26 -10.34 16.55
N GLU A 218 12.33 -10.88 15.32
CA GLU A 218 11.16 -10.98 14.44
C GLU A 218 10.04 -11.83 15.07
N ILE A 219 10.39 -13.00 15.65
CA ILE A 219 9.45 -13.88 16.37
C ILE A 219 8.84 -13.14 17.56
N GLY A 220 9.65 -12.42 18.35
CA GLY A 220 9.17 -11.63 19.47
C GLY A 220 8.14 -10.58 19.04
N LEU A 221 8.39 -9.85 17.96
CA LEU A 221 7.44 -8.86 17.42
C LEU A 221 6.13 -9.50 16.94
N ILE A 222 6.19 -10.69 16.31
CA ILE A 222 4.99 -11.42 15.91
C ILE A 222 4.18 -11.85 17.14
N GLN A 223 4.85 -12.33 18.18
CA GLN A 223 4.20 -12.75 19.43
C GLN A 223 3.53 -11.56 20.14
N GLU A 224 4.19 -10.39 20.18
CA GLU A 224 3.57 -9.17 20.72
C GLU A 224 2.33 -8.78 19.91
N ALA A 225 2.42 -8.78 18.56
CA ALA A 225 1.29 -8.51 17.70
C ALA A 225 0.11 -9.48 17.91
N LEU A 226 0.40 -10.77 18.12
CA LEU A 226 -0.63 -11.79 18.36
C LEU A 226 -1.33 -11.64 19.72
N LYS A 227 -0.75 -10.96 20.70
CA LYS A 227 -1.42 -10.68 21.99
C LYS A 227 -2.68 -9.83 21.80
N GLU A 228 -2.71 -8.95 20.80
CA GLU A 228 -3.92 -8.16 20.48
C GLU A 228 -5.12 -9.06 20.12
N TYR A 229 -4.87 -10.26 19.60
CA TYR A 229 -5.92 -11.23 19.21
C TYR A 229 -6.35 -12.17 20.35
N ALA A 230 -5.58 -12.26 21.45
CA ALA A 230 -5.85 -13.14 22.57
C ALA A 230 -6.84 -12.54 23.60
N LEU A 231 -7.11 -11.25 23.51
CA LEU A 231 -8.06 -10.50 24.35
C LEU A 231 -9.43 -10.39 23.65
#